data_aef36e5b2a59709d3737a0cb41e62d04
#
_entry.id   aef36e5b2a59709d3737a0cb41e62d04
#
_cell.length_a   1.000
_cell.length_b   1.000
_cell.length_c   1.000
_cell.angle_alpha   90.00
_cell.angle_beta   90.00
_cell.angle_gamma   90.00
#
_symmetry.space_group_name_H-M   'P 1'
#
loop_
_entity.id
_entity.type
_entity.pdbx_description
1 polymer ?
#
loop_
_entity_poly.entity_id
_entity_poly.type
_entity_poly.pdbx_seq_one_letter_code
_entity_poly.pdbx_strand_id
1 'polypeptide(L)'
;MGAHLMRWPLMGSHLLRPHSHESADKIDRAVESSARGMRALWTSLAVLGATALAQGAVVALSGSVALLGDTVHNAADALTALPLGVAFVLGRKAANRRYTYGYGRAEDLAGIVIVLTITASAGYAAWTAIGRLFHPEEVSHLPTVAAAAVIGFLGNEWVARYRVRVGREIGSAALVADGLHARTDGFTSLAVLIGAGGAAMGWRSADPIVGLAITAAILLVLRDVAREVFRRVMDAVDPALVDTAEQALLAVPGVRAVGELRLRWIGHRLRAETAIVVSDDLNLRAAHDVAVRAEHALLHAVPKLTAALVHADPAPTPGTPDPHAELAHHTERNERPAPV
;
A
#
# COMPACT_ATOMS: atom_id res chain seq x y z
N MET A 1 33.88 70.74 -21.39
CA MET A 1 33.58 69.63 -22.33
C MET A 1 33.52 68.38 -21.52
N GLY A 2 32.36 68.06 -21.05
CA GLY A 2 32.06 66.92 -20.16
C GLY A 2 31.19 65.92 -20.89
N ALA A 3 31.66 64.65 -21.04
CA ALA A 3 30.98 63.60 -21.66
C ALA A 3 30.10 62.86 -20.61
N HIS A 4 28.81 63.00 -20.70
CA HIS A 4 27.84 62.18 -19.92
C HIS A 4 27.75 60.77 -20.50
N LEU A 5 28.36 59.82 -19.83
CA LEU A 5 28.16 58.39 -20.08
C LEU A 5 26.82 57.93 -19.41
N MET A 6 25.83 57.69 -20.24
CA MET A 6 24.52 57.18 -19.90
C MET A 6 24.67 55.70 -19.50
N ARG A 7 24.60 55.39 -18.18
CA ARG A 7 24.54 54.02 -17.65
C ARG A 7 23.14 53.48 -17.89
N TRP A 8 23.01 52.44 -18.72
CA TRP A 8 21.83 51.60 -18.80
C TRP A 8 21.76 50.67 -17.58
N PRO A 9 20.59 50.51 -16.92
CA PRO A 9 20.46 49.52 -15.87
C PRO A 9 20.44 48.14 -16.49
N LEU A 10 21.36 47.28 -16.03
CA LEU A 10 21.33 45.84 -16.29
C LEU A 10 20.04 45.26 -15.71
N MET A 11 19.08 45.01 -16.57
CA MET A 11 17.84 44.29 -16.26
C MET A 11 18.20 42.85 -15.92
N GLY A 12 18.04 42.52 -14.63
CA GLY A 12 18.53 41.32 -14.00
C GLY A 12 18.00 40.03 -14.62
N SER A 13 18.92 39.14 -14.77
CA SER A 13 18.80 37.73 -15.10
C SER A 13 18.00 36.94 -14.06
N HIS A 14 16.66 37.09 -14.04
CA HIS A 14 15.76 36.29 -13.18
C HIS A 14 15.00 35.16 -13.94
N LEU A 15 15.41 34.81 -15.16
CA LEU A 15 14.62 33.93 -16.03
C LEU A 15 15.19 32.53 -16.22
N LEU A 16 16.18 32.08 -15.44
CA LEU A 16 16.68 30.70 -15.55
C LEU A 16 17.02 30.14 -14.16
N ARG A 17 16.01 29.99 -13.29
CA ARG A 17 16.11 28.99 -12.22
C ARG A 17 15.33 27.77 -12.66
N PRO A 18 15.98 26.63 -12.95
CA PRO A 18 15.26 25.39 -13.16
C PRO A 18 14.54 25.02 -11.86
N HIS A 19 13.25 24.71 -11.94
CA HIS A 19 12.41 24.28 -10.82
C HIS A 19 12.78 22.85 -10.33
N SER A 20 14.07 22.62 -10.04
CA SER A 20 14.58 21.33 -9.61
C SER A 20 14.29 20.99 -8.13
N HIS A 21 13.91 21.97 -7.31
CA HIS A 21 13.71 21.75 -5.86
C HIS A 21 12.45 20.94 -5.54
N GLU A 22 11.35 21.12 -6.26
CA GLU A 22 10.11 20.37 -5.96
C GLU A 22 10.16 18.90 -6.34
N SER A 23 10.81 18.54 -7.43
CA SER A 23 11.00 17.14 -7.81
C SER A 23 11.93 16.41 -6.83
N ALA A 24 12.96 17.11 -6.31
CA ALA A 24 13.85 16.58 -5.29
C ALA A 24 13.09 16.33 -3.96
N ASP A 25 12.28 17.28 -3.49
CA ASP A 25 11.49 17.15 -2.26
C ASP A 25 10.46 16.03 -2.32
N LYS A 26 9.97 15.68 -3.51
CA LYS A 26 9.02 14.54 -3.70
C LYS A 26 9.73 13.21 -3.74
N ILE A 27 10.89 13.15 -4.39
CA ILE A 27 11.76 11.97 -4.36
C ILE A 27 12.21 11.72 -2.91
N ASP A 28 12.57 12.76 -2.16
CA ASP A 28 12.97 12.66 -0.76
C ASP A 28 11.83 12.16 0.12
N ARG A 29 10.61 12.66 -0.04
CA ARG A 29 9.41 12.15 0.67
C ARG A 29 9.11 10.69 0.35
N ALA A 30 9.29 10.27 -0.88
CA ALA A 30 9.08 8.88 -1.29
C ALA A 30 10.17 7.95 -0.74
N VAL A 31 11.43 8.41 -0.69
CA VAL A 31 12.54 7.69 -0.06
C VAL A 31 12.33 7.61 1.46
N GLU A 32 11.84 8.70 2.08
CA GLU A 32 11.51 8.74 3.50
C GLU A 32 10.36 7.80 3.86
N SER A 33 9.31 7.71 3.04
CA SER A 33 8.22 6.74 3.24
C SER A 33 8.71 5.30 3.19
N SER A 34 9.56 4.95 2.22
CA SER A 34 10.19 3.62 2.15
C SER A 34 11.13 3.37 3.34
N ALA A 35 11.82 4.39 3.87
CA ALA A 35 12.65 4.27 5.05
C ALA A 35 11.83 4.08 6.33
N ARG A 36 10.67 4.74 6.44
CA ARG A 36 9.71 4.53 7.54
C ARG A 36 9.11 3.13 7.50
N GLY A 37 8.72 2.65 6.32
CA GLY A 37 8.24 1.27 6.13
C GLY A 37 9.28 0.24 6.54
N MET A 38 10.53 0.40 6.09
CA MET A 38 11.63 -0.48 6.46
C MET A 38 11.93 -0.46 7.96
N ARG A 39 11.90 0.72 8.61
CA ARG A 39 12.04 0.81 10.07
C ARG A 39 10.90 0.08 10.79
N ALA A 40 9.67 0.21 10.29
CA ALA A 40 8.53 -0.51 10.86
C ALA A 40 8.72 -2.02 10.77
N LEU A 41 9.24 -2.56 9.66
CA LEU A 41 9.53 -3.97 9.52
C LEU A 41 10.62 -4.45 10.50
N TRP A 42 11.74 -3.73 10.59
CA TRP A 42 12.82 -4.11 11.51
C TRP A 42 12.40 -4.05 12.98
N THR A 43 11.67 -2.99 13.37
CA THR A 43 11.14 -2.87 14.73
C THR A 43 10.16 -4.00 15.04
N SER A 44 9.27 -4.31 14.10
CA SER A 44 8.31 -5.40 14.23
C SER A 44 9.01 -6.76 14.32
N LEU A 45 10.02 -6.99 13.49
CA LEU A 45 10.81 -8.24 13.51
C LEU A 45 11.52 -8.41 14.87
N ALA A 46 12.07 -7.33 15.44
CA ALA A 46 12.69 -7.36 16.75
C ALA A 46 11.65 -7.70 17.86
N VAL A 47 10.45 -7.11 17.81
CA VAL A 47 9.39 -7.41 18.78
C VAL A 47 8.88 -8.84 18.63
N LEU A 48 8.61 -9.32 17.39
CA LEU A 48 8.19 -10.70 17.18
C LEU A 48 9.28 -11.70 17.57
N GLY A 49 10.55 -11.38 17.30
CA GLY A 49 11.68 -12.18 17.75
C GLY A 49 11.76 -12.27 19.29
N ALA A 50 11.59 -11.14 19.99
CA ALA A 50 11.53 -11.12 21.46
C ALA A 50 10.33 -11.93 21.98
N THR A 51 9.17 -11.82 21.33
CA THR A 51 7.96 -12.60 21.66
C THR A 51 8.22 -14.10 21.50
N ALA A 52 8.79 -14.51 20.37
CA ALA A 52 9.13 -15.92 20.11
C ALA A 52 10.17 -16.46 21.09
N LEU A 53 11.19 -15.66 21.46
CA LEU A 53 12.16 -16.03 22.50
C LEU A 53 11.49 -16.19 23.88
N ALA A 54 10.58 -15.28 24.25
CA ALA A 54 9.84 -15.38 25.51
C ALA A 54 8.95 -16.64 25.54
N GLN A 55 8.23 -16.94 24.44
CA GLN A 55 7.45 -18.16 24.30
C GLN A 55 8.37 -19.39 24.35
N GLY A 56 9.52 -19.39 23.65
CA GLY A 56 10.51 -20.45 23.69
C GLY A 56 11.06 -20.73 25.10
N ALA A 57 11.29 -19.69 25.90
CA ALA A 57 11.68 -19.85 27.30
C ALA A 57 10.58 -20.54 28.14
N VAL A 58 9.30 -20.16 27.93
CA VAL A 58 8.15 -20.81 28.56
C VAL A 58 8.08 -22.30 28.15
N VAL A 59 8.29 -22.61 26.86
CA VAL A 59 8.35 -23.98 26.34
C VAL A 59 9.47 -24.78 27.00
N ALA A 60 10.68 -24.22 27.05
CA ALA A 60 11.85 -24.90 27.65
C ALA A 60 11.65 -25.22 29.13
N LEU A 61 10.96 -24.33 29.87
CA LEU A 61 10.67 -24.53 31.29
C LEU A 61 9.52 -25.54 31.53
N SER A 62 8.59 -25.66 30.57
CA SER A 62 7.42 -26.56 30.71
C SER A 62 7.60 -27.93 30.11
N GLY A 63 8.56 -28.14 29.20
CA GLY A 63 8.73 -29.38 28.45
C GLY A 63 7.60 -29.71 27.49
N SER A 64 6.70 -28.75 27.18
CA SER A 64 5.51 -28.98 26.35
C SER A 64 5.85 -29.01 24.86
N VAL A 65 5.71 -30.18 24.24
CA VAL A 65 5.91 -30.35 22.78
C VAL A 65 4.85 -29.60 21.96
N ALA A 66 3.62 -29.46 22.47
CA ALA A 66 2.57 -28.73 21.79
C ALA A 66 2.90 -27.23 21.65
N LEU A 67 3.47 -26.62 22.70
CA LEU A 67 3.94 -25.23 22.66
C LEU A 67 5.14 -25.03 21.74
N LEU A 68 5.99 -26.07 21.56
CA LEU A 68 7.12 -25.98 20.62
C LEU A 68 6.63 -25.76 19.19
N GLY A 69 5.57 -26.48 18.78
CA GLY A 69 4.94 -26.30 17.46
C GLY A 69 4.45 -24.87 17.23
N ASP A 70 3.72 -24.30 18.21
CA ASP A 70 3.22 -22.92 18.15
C ASP A 70 4.35 -21.88 18.10
N THR A 71 5.41 -22.11 18.90
CA THR A 71 6.60 -21.21 18.91
C THR A 71 7.34 -21.23 17.57
N VAL A 72 7.49 -22.41 16.96
CA VAL A 72 8.11 -22.56 15.63
C VAL A 72 7.25 -21.91 14.56
N HIS A 73 5.92 -22.05 14.63
CA HIS A 73 4.99 -21.38 13.74
C HIS A 73 5.11 -19.86 13.83
N ASN A 74 5.07 -19.29 15.02
CA ASN A 74 5.23 -17.85 15.25
C ASN A 74 6.61 -17.32 14.77
N ALA A 75 7.66 -18.11 14.91
CA ALA A 75 8.98 -17.77 14.37
C ALA A 75 9.00 -17.79 12.84
N ALA A 76 8.31 -18.75 12.21
CA ALA A 76 8.17 -18.81 10.75
C ALA A 76 7.34 -17.62 10.20
N ASP A 77 6.29 -17.20 10.91
CA ASP A 77 5.46 -16.06 10.52
C ASP A 77 6.23 -14.74 10.59
N ALA A 78 7.21 -14.61 11.48
CA ALA A 78 8.13 -13.47 11.47
C ALA A 78 8.89 -13.33 10.13
N LEU A 79 9.15 -14.44 9.42
CA LEU A 79 9.81 -14.44 8.11
C LEU A 79 8.89 -13.99 6.97
N THR A 80 7.56 -13.94 7.16
CA THR A 80 6.62 -13.45 6.15
C THR A 80 6.81 -11.96 5.83
N ALA A 81 7.44 -11.20 6.72
CA ALA A 81 7.84 -9.82 6.46
C ALA A 81 8.97 -9.67 5.42
N LEU A 82 9.72 -10.75 5.09
CA LEU A 82 10.83 -10.70 4.15
C LEU A 82 10.43 -10.27 2.73
N PRO A 83 9.35 -10.81 2.11
CA PRO A 83 8.90 -10.35 0.79
C PRO A 83 8.67 -8.84 0.75
N LEU A 84 8.06 -8.27 1.77
CA LEU A 84 7.80 -6.84 1.87
C LEU A 84 9.09 -6.05 2.08
N GLY A 85 10.03 -6.54 2.89
CA GLY A 85 11.35 -5.96 3.05
C GLY A 85 12.11 -5.88 1.72
N VAL A 86 12.11 -6.97 0.94
CA VAL A 86 12.68 -7.02 -0.41
C VAL A 86 11.98 -6.01 -1.33
N ALA A 87 10.65 -5.92 -1.26
CA ALA A 87 9.88 -4.97 -2.06
C ALA A 87 10.26 -3.50 -1.76
N PHE A 88 10.42 -3.13 -0.49
CA PHE A 88 10.88 -1.78 -0.11
C PHE A 88 12.33 -1.50 -0.57
N VAL A 89 13.22 -2.49 -0.52
CA VAL A 89 14.58 -2.34 -1.07
C VAL A 89 14.53 -2.15 -2.58
N LEU A 90 13.76 -2.97 -3.29
CA LEU A 90 13.58 -2.85 -4.74
C LEU A 90 12.93 -1.51 -5.12
N GLY A 91 11.90 -1.08 -4.40
CA GLY A 91 11.18 0.17 -4.66
C GLY A 91 12.05 1.43 -4.58
N ARG A 92 13.22 1.35 -3.93
CA ARG A 92 14.22 2.43 -3.89
C ARG A 92 15.11 2.49 -5.14
N LYS A 93 15.15 1.42 -5.95
CA LYS A 93 15.96 1.41 -7.18
C LYS A 93 15.36 2.35 -8.20
N ALA A 94 16.23 3.13 -8.84
CA ALA A 94 15.83 4.02 -9.93
C ALA A 94 15.25 3.23 -11.12
N ALA A 95 14.34 3.87 -11.84
CA ALA A 95 13.85 3.36 -13.11
C ALA A 95 15.01 3.16 -14.11
N ASN A 96 14.89 2.17 -14.99
CA ASN A 96 15.85 1.88 -16.02
C ASN A 96 15.14 1.51 -17.33
N ARG A 97 15.91 1.24 -18.39
CA ARG A 97 15.34 0.92 -19.71
C ARG A 97 14.42 -0.31 -19.73
N ARG A 98 14.56 -1.25 -18.82
CA ARG A 98 13.72 -2.45 -18.71
C ARG A 98 12.51 -2.23 -17.81
N TYR A 99 12.67 -1.44 -16.74
CA TYR A 99 11.63 -1.10 -15.77
C TYR A 99 11.44 0.42 -15.75
N THR A 100 10.76 0.93 -16.77
CA THR A 100 10.62 2.37 -17.03
C THR A 100 9.83 3.10 -15.96
N TYR A 101 8.92 2.43 -15.27
CA TYR A 101 8.18 2.96 -14.11
C TYR A 101 8.89 2.69 -12.76
N GLY A 102 10.08 2.06 -12.79
CA GLY A 102 10.79 1.62 -11.61
C GLY A 102 10.23 0.30 -11.05
N TYR A 103 10.53 0.03 -9.79
CA TYR A 103 10.24 -1.26 -9.14
C TYR A 103 9.12 -1.17 -8.08
N GLY A 104 8.34 -0.09 -8.04
CA GLY A 104 7.31 0.13 -7.01
C GLY A 104 6.26 -0.99 -6.97
N ARG A 105 5.95 -1.63 -8.12
CA ARG A 105 5.03 -2.78 -8.20
C ARG A 105 5.49 -4.02 -7.41
N ALA A 106 6.76 -4.09 -7.00
CA ALA A 106 7.24 -5.16 -6.11
C ALA A 106 6.48 -5.18 -4.78
N GLU A 107 6.00 -4.01 -4.31
CA GLU A 107 5.18 -3.89 -3.12
C GLU A 107 3.79 -4.50 -3.31
N ASP A 108 3.17 -4.31 -4.47
CA ASP A 108 1.87 -4.92 -4.79
C ASP A 108 2.00 -6.45 -4.87
N LEU A 109 3.11 -6.96 -5.43
CA LEU A 109 3.41 -8.40 -5.44
C LEU A 109 3.63 -8.96 -4.04
N ALA A 110 4.33 -8.22 -3.16
CA ALA A 110 4.47 -8.61 -1.76
C ALA A 110 3.11 -8.69 -1.05
N GLY A 111 2.20 -7.76 -1.35
CA GLY A 111 0.81 -7.80 -0.87
C GLY A 111 0.07 -9.07 -1.27
N ILE A 112 0.24 -9.54 -2.52
CA ILE A 112 -0.35 -10.82 -2.98
C ILE A 112 0.23 -11.99 -2.19
N VAL A 113 1.54 -12.05 -1.98
CA VAL A 113 2.19 -13.10 -1.20
C VAL A 113 1.62 -13.15 0.21
N ILE A 114 1.46 -11.98 0.87
CA ILE A 114 0.87 -11.88 2.21
C ILE A 114 -0.56 -12.41 2.23
N VAL A 115 -1.42 -12.03 1.26
CA VAL A 115 -2.80 -12.54 1.15
C VAL A 115 -2.80 -14.07 1.02
N LEU A 116 -1.92 -14.64 0.19
CA LEU A 116 -1.81 -16.09 0.02
C LEU A 116 -1.35 -16.77 1.31
N THR A 117 -0.42 -16.18 2.05
CA THR A 117 0.04 -16.69 3.35
C THR A 117 -1.08 -16.71 4.37
N ILE A 118 -1.84 -15.59 4.51
CA ILE A 118 -3.00 -15.55 5.42
C ILE A 118 -4.04 -16.59 5.02
N THR A 119 -4.29 -16.78 3.72
CA THR A 119 -5.24 -17.78 3.22
C THR A 119 -4.80 -19.19 3.60
N ALA A 120 -3.52 -19.52 3.41
CA ALA A 120 -2.97 -20.82 3.77
C ALA A 120 -3.04 -21.07 5.29
N SER A 121 -2.65 -20.07 6.11
CA SER A 121 -2.72 -20.13 7.57
C SER A 121 -4.17 -20.31 8.07
N ALA A 122 -5.13 -19.55 7.52
CA ALA A 122 -6.55 -19.71 7.87
C ALA A 122 -7.09 -21.07 7.48
N GLY A 123 -6.72 -21.59 6.31
CA GLY A 123 -7.09 -22.94 5.86
C GLY A 123 -6.53 -24.02 6.77
N TYR A 124 -5.28 -23.90 7.19
CA TYR A 124 -4.64 -24.82 8.13
C TYR A 124 -5.30 -24.76 9.52
N ALA A 125 -5.59 -23.56 10.03
CA ALA A 125 -6.29 -23.38 11.30
C ALA A 125 -7.70 -23.99 11.28
N ALA A 126 -8.46 -23.81 10.17
CA ALA A 126 -9.75 -24.44 9.98
C ALA A 126 -9.64 -25.97 10.00
N TRP A 127 -8.69 -26.53 9.24
CA TRP A 127 -8.46 -27.97 9.16
C TRP A 127 -8.15 -28.56 10.53
N THR A 128 -7.24 -27.97 11.29
CA THR A 128 -6.86 -28.42 12.62
C THR A 128 -8.01 -28.29 13.63
N ALA A 129 -8.77 -27.20 13.59
CA ALA A 129 -9.92 -26.99 14.47
C ALA A 129 -11.04 -28.03 14.18
N ILE A 130 -11.31 -28.34 12.91
CA ILE A 130 -12.26 -29.39 12.51
C ILE A 130 -11.76 -30.77 12.99
N GLY A 131 -10.47 -31.08 12.77
CA GLY A 131 -9.86 -32.33 13.24
C GLY A 131 -10.03 -32.54 14.76
N ARG A 132 -9.77 -31.52 15.55
CA ARG A 132 -9.92 -31.53 17.03
C ARG A 132 -11.37 -31.65 17.49
N LEU A 133 -12.35 -31.24 16.65
CA LEU A 133 -13.78 -31.45 16.97
C LEU A 133 -14.15 -32.90 16.98
N PHE A 134 -13.57 -33.72 16.04
CA PHE A 134 -13.81 -35.16 15.94
C PHE A 134 -12.87 -36.00 16.82
N HIS A 135 -11.65 -35.47 17.08
CA HIS A 135 -10.63 -36.14 17.90
C HIS A 135 -10.12 -35.14 18.93
N PRO A 136 -10.85 -34.95 20.05
CA PRO A 136 -10.45 -34.02 21.10
C PRO A 136 -9.10 -34.43 21.70
N GLU A 137 -8.14 -33.50 21.68
CA GLU A 137 -6.85 -33.66 22.38
C GLU A 137 -6.92 -33.01 23.77
N GLU A 138 -6.37 -33.70 24.77
CA GLU A 138 -6.27 -33.11 26.10
C GLU A 138 -5.13 -32.07 26.13
N VAL A 139 -5.47 -30.84 26.50
CA VAL A 139 -4.48 -29.77 26.66
C VAL A 139 -3.78 -29.97 28.00
N SER A 140 -2.53 -30.41 27.97
CA SER A 140 -1.68 -30.51 29.16
C SER A 140 -1.02 -29.16 29.47
N HIS A 141 -0.66 -28.92 30.75
CA HIS A 141 0.04 -27.69 31.17
C HIS A 141 -0.70 -26.38 30.90
N LEU A 142 -2.01 -26.32 31.17
CA LEU A 142 -2.89 -25.16 30.93
C LEU A 142 -2.31 -23.80 31.36
N PRO A 143 -1.68 -23.61 32.55
CA PRO A 143 -1.13 -22.32 32.93
C PRO A 143 0.01 -21.85 32.02
N THR A 144 0.82 -22.80 31.55
CA THR A 144 1.95 -22.50 30.65
C THR A 144 1.49 -22.14 29.26
N VAL A 145 0.49 -22.89 28.75
CA VAL A 145 -0.17 -22.58 27.47
C VAL A 145 -0.83 -21.21 27.53
N ALA A 146 -1.54 -20.89 28.60
CA ALA A 146 -2.15 -19.58 28.80
C ALA A 146 -1.11 -18.45 28.84
N ALA A 147 0.01 -18.63 29.54
CA ALA A 147 1.08 -17.64 29.60
C ALA A 147 1.71 -17.38 28.21
N ALA A 148 2.03 -18.44 27.44
CA ALA A 148 2.56 -18.33 26.09
C ALA A 148 1.55 -17.65 25.14
N ALA A 149 0.28 -18.00 25.25
CA ALA A 149 -0.79 -17.38 24.43
C ALA A 149 -0.96 -15.89 24.74
N VAL A 150 -0.89 -15.46 25.99
CA VAL A 150 -0.91 -14.04 26.37
C VAL A 150 0.29 -13.29 25.78
N ILE A 151 1.49 -13.85 25.89
CA ILE A 151 2.72 -13.26 25.32
C ILE A 151 2.58 -13.13 23.80
N GLY A 152 2.13 -14.19 23.11
CA GLY A 152 1.91 -14.20 21.66
C GLY A 152 0.88 -13.17 21.22
N PHE A 153 -0.29 -13.13 21.89
CA PHE A 153 -1.34 -12.17 21.60
C PHE A 153 -0.86 -10.72 21.75
N LEU A 154 -0.21 -10.38 22.86
CA LEU A 154 0.24 -9.02 23.13
C LEU A 154 1.32 -8.56 22.14
N GLY A 155 2.28 -9.44 21.82
CA GLY A 155 3.33 -9.16 20.84
C GLY A 155 2.78 -8.94 19.43
N ASN A 156 1.93 -9.85 18.96
CA ASN A 156 1.31 -9.77 17.65
C ASN A 156 0.37 -8.57 17.52
N GLU A 157 -0.46 -8.27 18.51
CA GLU A 157 -1.38 -7.12 18.45
C GLU A 157 -0.63 -5.78 18.48
N TRP A 158 0.49 -5.69 19.24
CA TRP A 158 1.33 -4.51 19.20
C TRP A 158 1.92 -4.29 17.80
N VAL A 159 2.50 -5.34 17.21
CA VAL A 159 3.07 -5.31 15.85
C VAL A 159 2.00 -4.97 14.82
N ALA A 160 0.83 -5.59 14.92
CA ALA A 160 -0.31 -5.33 14.05
C ALA A 160 -0.70 -3.84 14.05
N ARG A 161 -0.91 -3.26 15.24
CA ARG A 161 -1.24 -1.82 15.37
C ARG A 161 -0.16 -0.93 14.79
N TYR A 162 1.10 -1.26 15.06
CA TYR A 162 2.23 -0.48 14.59
C TYR A 162 2.35 -0.52 13.05
N ARG A 163 2.35 -1.71 12.44
CA ARG A 163 2.43 -1.89 10.97
C ARG A 163 1.24 -1.26 10.26
N VAL A 164 0.02 -1.47 10.75
CA VAL A 164 -1.20 -0.89 10.16
C VAL A 164 -1.16 0.63 10.20
N ARG A 165 -0.73 1.22 11.33
CA ARG A 165 -0.59 2.68 11.46
C ARG A 165 0.42 3.21 10.44
N VAL A 166 1.65 2.70 10.47
CA VAL A 166 2.71 3.15 9.54
C VAL A 166 2.31 2.90 8.08
N GLY A 167 1.73 1.74 7.77
CA GLY A 167 1.27 1.40 6.42
C GLY A 167 0.23 2.40 5.88
N ARG A 168 -0.73 2.82 6.71
CA ARG A 168 -1.71 3.86 6.34
C ARG A 168 -1.06 5.22 6.15
N GLU A 169 -0.13 5.61 7.02
CA GLU A 169 0.60 6.88 6.91
C GLU A 169 1.39 6.97 5.61
N ILE A 170 2.14 5.93 5.25
CA ILE A 170 2.93 5.91 4.02
C ILE A 170 2.10 5.53 2.78
N GLY A 171 0.92 4.94 2.93
CA GLY A 171 0.04 4.47 1.85
C GLY A 171 0.42 3.10 1.29
N SER A 172 1.12 2.28 2.06
CA SER A 172 1.49 0.92 1.70
C SER A 172 0.38 -0.07 2.06
N ALA A 173 -0.36 -0.53 1.05
CA ALA A 173 -1.37 -1.58 1.24
C ALA A 173 -0.73 -2.90 1.69
N ALA A 174 0.47 -3.21 1.19
CA ALA A 174 1.20 -4.41 1.57
C ALA A 174 1.63 -4.40 3.04
N LEU A 175 2.10 -3.25 3.57
CA LEU A 175 2.45 -3.13 5.00
C LEU A 175 1.20 -3.19 5.89
N VAL A 176 0.05 -2.66 5.43
CA VAL A 176 -1.24 -2.81 6.12
C VAL A 176 -1.65 -4.28 6.14
N ALA A 177 -1.55 -4.99 5.00
CA ALA A 177 -1.84 -6.41 4.90
C ALA A 177 -0.98 -7.25 5.83
N ASP A 178 0.33 -6.98 5.89
CA ASP A 178 1.28 -7.64 6.77
C ASP A 178 1.00 -7.35 8.27
N GLY A 179 0.55 -6.14 8.59
CA GLY A 179 0.06 -5.82 9.93
C GLY A 179 -1.23 -6.57 10.30
N LEU A 180 -2.14 -6.75 9.35
CA LEU A 180 -3.35 -7.53 9.56
C LEU A 180 -3.06 -9.04 9.64
N HIS A 181 -2.02 -9.54 8.94
CA HIS A 181 -1.52 -10.89 9.14
C HIS A 181 -1.05 -11.10 10.60
N ALA A 182 -0.18 -10.24 11.12
CA ALA A 182 0.22 -10.30 12.53
C ALA A 182 -0.98 -10.26 13.51
N ARG A 183 -2.06 -9.56 13.17
CA ARG A 183 -3.31 -9.58 13.96
C ARG A 183 -4.02 -10.92 13.90
N THR A 184 -4.02 -11.60 12.75
CA THR A 184 -4.61 -12.95 12.64
C THR A 184 -3.85 -13.96 13.51
N ASP A 185 -2.53 -13.85 13.60
CA ASP A 185 -1.70 -14.67 14.47
C ASP A 185 -1.98 -14.38 15.96
N GLY A 186 -2.19 -13.10 16.30
CA GLY A 186 -2.67 -12.70 17.62
C GLY A 186 -4.04 -13.32 17.96
N PHE A 187 -4.98 -13.35 17.02
CA PHE A 187 -6.28 -13.99 17.22
C PHE A 187 -6.16 -15.51 17.41
N THR A 188 -5.23 -16.16 16.74
CA THR A 188 -4.94 -17.58 16.96
C THR A 188 -4.43 -17.82 18.38
N SER A 189 -3.50 -16.99 18.88
CA SER A 189 -3.05 -17.04 20.27
C SER A 189 -4.20 -16.78 21.26
N LEU A 190 -5.11 -15.86 20.95
CA LEU A 190 -6.30 -15.59 21.77
C LEU A 190 -7.26 -16.79 21.77
N ALA A 191 -7.42 -17.50 20.65
CA ALA A 191 -8.21 -18.75 20.58
C ALA A 191 -7.67 -19.79 21.54
N VAL A 192 -6.33 -20.00 21.51
CA VAL A 192 -5.66 -20.95 22.41
C VAL A 192 -5.92 -20.58 23.87
N LEU A 193 -5.84 -19.30 24.22
CA LEU A 193 -6.09 -18.82 25.59
C LEU A 193 -7.53 -19.12 26.03
N ILE A 194 -8.52 -18.79 25.18
CA ILE A 194 -9.95 -19.00 25.50
C ILE A 194 -10.27 -20.50 25.53
N GLY A 195 -9.70 -21.28 24.60
CA GLY A 195 -9.84 -22.73 24.55
C GLY A 195 -9.29 -23.42 25.80
N ALA A 196 -8.08 -23.01 26.23
CA ALA A 196 -7.47 -23.49 27.48
C ALA A 196 -8.34 -23.16 28.72
N GLY A 197 -8.91 -21.94 28.77
CA GLY A 197 -9.84 -21.54 29.81
C GLY A 197 -11.11 -22.40 29.84
N GLY A 198 -11.69 -22.69 28.69
CA GLY A 198 -12.85 -23.58 28.55
C GLY A 198 -12.54 -25.01 28.98
N ALA A 199 -11.38 -25.53 28.60
CA ALA A 199 -10.92 -26.86 29.01
C ALA A 199 -10.73 -26.94 30.54
N ALA A 200 -10.19 -25.90 31.17
CA ALA A 200 -10.06 -25.81 32.63
C ALA A 200 -11.41 -25.83 33.36
N MET A 201 -12.46 -25.34 32.71
CA MET A 201 -13.86 -25.41 33.23
C MET A 201 -14.57 -26.73 32.89
N GLY A 202 -13.87 -27.69 32.25
CA GLY A 202 -14.43 -29.01 31.87
C GLY A 202 -15.15 -29.02 30.52
N TRP A 203 -15.14 -27.94 29.76
CA TRP A 203 -15.76 -27.87 28.44
C TRP A 203 -14.78 -28.32 27.35
N ARG A 204 -14.78 -29.63 27.05
CA ARG A 204 -13.84 -30.27 26.10
C ARG A 204 -13.93 -29.73 24.66
N SER A 205 -15.09 -29.23 24.21
CA SER A 205 -15.29 -28.70 22.88
C SER A 205 -15.01 -27.21 22.77
N ALA A 206 -14.55 -26.53 23.83
CA ALA A 206 -14.29 -25.10 23.84
C ALA A 206 -13.20 -24.72 22.83
N ASP A 207 -12.07 -25.44 22.84
CA ASP A 207 -10.91 -25.16 21.95
C ASP A 207 -11.30 -25.21 20.46
N PRO A 208 -11.87 -26.31 19.91
CA PRO A 208 -12.22 -26.34 18.51
C PRO A 208 -13.34 -25.35 18.11
N ILE A 209 -14.31 -25.09 18.97
CA ILE A 209 -15.38 -24.11 18.69
C ILE A 209 -14.81 -22.71 18.62
N VAL A 210 -13.97 -22.31 19.57
CA VAL A 210 -13.31 -21.01 19.58
C VAL A 210 -12.36 -20.89 18.38
N GLY A 211 -11.60 -21.92 18.06
CA GLY A 211 -10.74 -21.98 16.87
C GLY A 211 -11.50 -21.73 15.58
N LEU A 212 -12.66 -22.35 15.39
CA LEU A 212 -13.52 -22.13 14.22
C LEU A 212 -14.12 -20.72 14.20
N ALA A 213 -14.57 -20.19 15.34
CA ALA A 213 -15.10 -18.83 15.43
C ALA A 213 -14.04 -17.78 15.06
N ILE A 214 -12.81 -17.96 15.54
CA ILE A 214 -11.69 -17.06 15.21
C ILE A 214 -11.25 -17.25 13.75
N THR A 215 -11.23 -18.47 13.23
CA THR A 215 -10.99 -18.69 11.79
C THR A 215 -12.01 -17.95 10.93
N ALA A 216 -13.29 -17.96 11.30
CA ALA A 216 -14.30 -17.16 10.61
C ALA A 216 -14.00 -15.65 10.67
N ALA A 217 -13.58 -15.13 11.83
CA ALA A 217 -13.16 -13.73 11.96
C ALA A 217 -11.94 -13.41 11.10
N ILE A 218 -10.95 -14.32 11.02
CA ILE A 218 -9.78 -14.18 10.14
C ILE A 218 -10.20 -14.11 8.67
N LEU A 219 -11.15 -14.94 8.23
CA LEU A 219 -11.65 -14.92 6.85
C LEU A 219 -12.34 -13.60 6.50
N LEU A 220 -13.03 -12.96 7.44
CA LEU A 220 -13.59 -11.61 7.23
C LEU A 220 -12.49 -10.56 7.02
N VAL A 221 -11.46 -10.58 7.86
CA VAL A 221 -10.29 -9.69 7.71
C VAL A 221 -9.58 -9.97 6.38
N LEU A 222 -9.35 -11.24 6.04
CA LEU A 222 -8.72 -11.66 4.79
C LEU A 222 -9.47 -11.14 3.56
N ARG A 223 -10.81 -11.21 3.58
CA ARG A 223 -11.65 -10.69 2.50
C ARG A 223 -11.35 -9.20 2.24
N ASP A 224 -11.26 -8.39 3.28
CA ASP A 224 -11.02 -6.95 3.14
C ASP A 224 -9.59 -6.66 2.67
N VAL A 225 -8.60 -7.38 3.21
CA VAL A 225 -7.20 -7.31 2.76
C VAL A 225 -7.05 -7.70 1.30
N ALA A 226 -7.63 -8.85 0.92
CA ALA A 226 -7.57 -9.36 -0.45
C ALA A 226 -8.22 -8.38 -1.44
N ARG A 227 -9.38 -7.80 -1.06
CA ARG A 227 -10.06 -6.79 -1.87
C ARG A 227 -9.20 -5.55 -2.07
N GLU A 228 -8.53 -5.05 -1.02
CA GLU A 228 -7.67 -3.87 -1.13
C GLU A 228 -6.44 -4.16 -2.01
N VAL A 229 -5.77 -5.30 -1.82
CA VAL A 229 -4.63 -5.72 -2.65
C VAL A 229 -5.06 -5.90 -4.11
N PHE A 230 -6.21 -6.54 -4.35
CA PHE A 230 -6.76 -6.71 -5.70
C PHE A 230 -7.05 -5.36 -6.36
N ARG A 231 -7.69 -4.43 -5.65
CA ARG A 231 -7.94 -3.07 -6.16
C ARG A 231 -6.65 -2.37 -6.56
N ARG A 232 -5.58 -2.50 -5.76
CA ARG A 232 -4.25 -1.92 -6.08
C ARG A 232 -3.66 -2.52 -7.34
N VAL A 233 -3.73 -3.83 -7.51
CA VAL A 233 -3.23 -4.52 -8.70
C VAL A 233 -4.02 -4.13 -9.96
N MET A 234 -5.33 -3.88 -9.81
CA MET A 234 -6.23 -3.44 -10.88
C MET A 234 -6.26 -1.92 -11.09
N ASP A 235 -5.28 -1.19 -10.55
CA ASP A 235 -5.16 0.27 -10.66
C ASP A 235 -6.38 1.05 -10.12
N ALA A 236 -7.18 0.46 -9.22
CA ALA A 236 -8.30 1.16 -8.62
C ALA A 236 -7.82 2.26 -7.66
N VAL A 237 -8.47 3.41 -7.73
CA VAL A 237 -8.22 4.58 -6.90
C VAL A 237 -9.52 4.99 -6.19
N ASP A 238 -9.40 5.66 -5.06
CA ASP A 238 -10.55 6.24 -4.38
C ASP A 238 -11.15 7.34 -5.27
N PRO A 239 -12.45 7.29 -5.61
CA PRO A 239 -13.12 8.34 -6.40
C PRO A 239 -12.91 9.75 -5.87
N ALA A 240 -12.83 9.93 -4.54
CA ALA A 240 -12.56 11.23 -3.93
C ALA A 240 -11.21 11.84 -4.34
N LEU A 241 -10.20 10.99 -4.66
CA LEU A 241 -8.91 11.48 -5.18
C LEU A 241 -9.04 11.93 -6.64
N VAL A 242 -9.91 11.27 -7.42
CA VAL A 242 -10.21 11.68 -8.81
C VAL A 242 -10.93 13.02 -8.81
N ASP A 243 -11.96 13.18 -7.98
CA ASP A 243 -12.69 14.43 -7.83
C ASP A 243 -11.78 15.58 -7.40
N THR A 244 -10.86 15.31 -6.44
CA THR A 244 -9.86 16.29 -5.98
C THR A 244 -8.92 16.70 -7.11
N ALA A 245 -8.47 15.75 -7.91
CA ALA A 245 -7.59 16.02 -9.04
C ALA A 245 -8.29 16.86 -10.13
N GLU A 246 -9.53 16.50 -10.46
CA GLU A 246 -10.33 17.23 -11.45
C GLU A 246 -10.59 18.67 -11.02
N GLN A 247 -11.00 18.88 -9.76
CA GLN A 247 -11.20 20.22 -9.19
C GLN A 247 -9.93 21.06 -9.20
N ALA A 248 -8.78 20.44 -8.88
CA ALA A 248 -7.48 21.13 -8.90
C ALA A 248 -7.09 21.57 -10.32
N LEU A 249 -7.38 20.75 -11.34
CA LEU A 249 -7.14 21.08 -12.75
C LEU A 249 -8.03 22.23 -13.23
N LEU A 250 -9.34 22.15 -12.92
CA LEU A 250 -10.32 23.18 -13.32
C LEU A 250 -10.07 24.54 -12.65
N ALA A 251 -9.40 24.55 -11.49
CA ALA A 251 -9.01 25.79 -10.80
C ALA A 251 -7.79 26.49 -11.44
N VAL A 252 -7.09 25.85 -12.38
CA VAL A 252 -5.90 26.44 -13.04
C VAL A 252 -6.31 27.44 -14.11
N PRO A 253 -5.85 28.71 -14.04
CA PRO A 253 -6.14 29.69 -15.07
C PRO A 253 -5.64 29.24 -16.45
N GLY A 254 -6.54 29.21 -17.42
CA GLY A 254 -6.28 28.77 -18.79
C GLY A 254 -6.76 27.35 -19.11
N VAL A 255 -7.12 26.54 -18.10
CA VAL A 255 -7.82 25.27 -18.30
C VAL A 255 -9.31 25.56 -18.53
N ARG A 256 -9.86 25.10 -19.65
CA ARG A 256 -11.28 25.23 -20.01
C ARG A 256 -12.09 24.00 -19.64
N ALA A 257 -11.46 22.83 -19.79
CA ALA A 257 -12.06 21.54 -19.44
C ALA A 257 -10.95 20.53 -19.11
N VAL A 258 -11.34 19.47 -18.41
CA VAL A 258 -10.51 18.29 -18.17
C VAL A 258 -11.00 17.18 -19.09
N GLY A 259 -10.08 16.59 -19.83
CA GLY A 259 -10.34 15.40 -20.65
C GLY A 259 -10.24 14.13 -19.82
N GLU A 260 -9.65 13.08 -20.39
CA GLU A 260 -9.45 11.83 -19.68
C GLU A 260 -8.48 12.02 -18.51
N LEU A 261 -8.89 11.62 -17.30
CA LEU A 261 -8.07 11.65 -16.09
C LEU A 261 -7.88 10.23 -15.56
N ARG A 262 -6.64 9.77 -15.57
CA ARG A 262 -6.25 8.46 -15.07
C ARG A 262 -5.29 8.61 -13.90
N LEU A 263 -5.61 7.94 -12.81
CA LEU A 263 -4.76 7.83 -11.62
C LEU A 263 -4.42 6.37 -11.38
N ARG A 264 -3.17 6.08 -10.99
CA ARG A 264 -2.79 4.72 -10.60
C ARG A 264 -1.74 4.68 -9.51
N TRP A 265 -1.79 3.63 -8.72
CA TRP A 265 -0.79 3.36 -7.71
C TRP A 265 0.40 2.59 -8.31
N ILE A 266 1.60 2.95 -7.87
CA ILE A 266 2.84 2.20 -8.11
C ILE A 266 3.49 2.00 -6.75
N GLY A 267 3.16 0.89 -6.08
CA GLY A 267 3.39 0.69 -4.66
C GLY A 267 2.65 1.74 -3.83
N HIS A 268 3.35 2.47 -2.98
CA HIS A 268 2.77 3.52 -2.13
C HIS A 268 2.76 4.93 -2.77
N ARG A 269 3.04 5.04 -4.08
CA ARG A 269 3.08 6.29 -4.85
C ARG A 269 1.94 6.35 -5.85
N LEU A 270 1.35 7.55 -6.02
CA LEU A 270 0.33 7.80 -7.03
C LEU A 270 0.96 8.49 -8.25
N ARG A 271 0.50 8.13 -9.45
CA ARG A 271 0.78 8.83 -10.71
C ARG A 271 -0.51 9.24 -11.38
N ALA A 272 -0.47 10.37 -12.09
CA ALA A 272 -1.58 10.89 -12.87
C ALA A 272 -1.18 10.99 -14.34
N GLU A 273 -2.14 10.73 -15.22
CA GLU A 273 -2.09 10.98 -16.65
C GLU A 273 -3.41 11.66 -17.01
N THR A 274 -3.35 12.83 -17.66
CA THR A 274 -4.56 13.58 -17.99
C THR A 274 -4.36 14.43 -19.23
N ALA A 275 -5.46 14.73 -19.92
CA ALA A 275 -5.54 15.78 -20.92
C ALA A 275 -6.32 16.98 -20.34
N ILE A 276 -5.89 18.19 -20.68
CA ILE A 276 -6.61 19.44 -20.40
C ILE A 276 -6.93 20.15 -21.69
N VAL A 277 -8.09 20.79 -21.76
CA VAL A 277 -8.47 21.61 -22.89
C VAL A 277 -8.09 23.06 -22.60
N VAL A 278 -7.33 23.67 -23.50
CA VAL A 278 -6.89 25.06 -23.44
C VAL A 278 -7.42 25.85 -24.63
N SER A 279 -7.25 27.17 -24.64
CA SER A 279 -7.67 28.00 -25.79
C SER A 279 -6.85 27.63 -27.05
N ASP A 280 -7.52 27.55 -28.19
CA ASP A 280 -6.93 27.24 -29.50
C ASP A 280 -6.08 28.39 -30.09
N ASP A 281 -6.23 29.60 -29.56
CA ASP A 281 -5.42 30.77 -29.92
C ASP A 281 -4.07 30.83 -29.21
N LEU A 282 -3.81 29.92 -28.24
CA LEU A 282 -2.55 29.88 -27.54
C LEU A 282 -1.43 29.32 -28.44
N ASN A 283 -0.30 29.99 -28.41
CA ASN A 283 0.91 29.40 -29.00
C ASN A 283 1.41 28.22 -28.12
N LEU A 284 2.23 27.35 -28.69
CA LEU A 284 2.74 26.15 -28.02
C LEU A 284 3.36 26.43 -26.65
N ARG A 285 4.11 27.53 -26.51
CA ARG A 285 4.75 27.91 -25.24
C ARG A 285 3.69 28.25 -24.18
N ALA A 286 2.70 29.06 -24.53
CA ALA A 286 1.64 29.44 -23.59
C ALA A 286 0.77 28.25 -23.18
N ALA A 287 0.44 27.34 -24.12
CA ALA A 287 -0.27 26.11 -23.81
C ALA A 287 0.56 25.19 -22.88
N HIS A 288 1.86 25.04 -23.14
CA HIS A 288 2.78 24.30 -22.28
C HIS A 288 2.87 24.91 -20.86
N ASP A 289 2.91 26.25 -20.75
CA ASP A 289 2.92 26.92 -19.43
C ASP A 289 1.63 26.66 -18.65
N VAL A 290 0.48 26.49 -19.31
CA VAL A 290 -0.78 26.04 -18.65
C VAL A 290 -0.64 24.62 -18.17
N ALA A 291 -0.11 23.69 -18.99
CA ALA A 291 0.09 22.30 -18.62
C ALA A 291 1.04 22.15 -17.42
N VAL A 292 2.14 22.91 -17.38
CA VAL A 292 3.07 22.92 -16.23
C VAL A 292 2.37 23.41 -14.96
N ARG A 293 1.55 24.47 -15.03
CA ARG A 293 0.76 24.92 -13.87
C ARG A 293 -0.25 23.89 -13.41
N ALA A 294 -0.87 23.18 -14.35
CA ALA A 294 -1.81 22.09 -14.07
C ALA A 294 -1.12 20.90 -13.39
N GLU A 295 0.05 20.48 -13.88
CA GLU A 295 0.88 19.48 -13.22
C GLU A 295 1.24 19.92 -11.79
N HIS A 296 1.69 21.16 -11.61
CA HIS A 296 2.01 21.71 -10.29
C HIS A 296 0.80 21.67 -9.35
N ALA A 297 -0.37 22.11 -9.81
CA ALA A 297 -1.61 22.08 -9.02
C ALA A 297 -1.98 20.66 -8.58
N LEU A 298 -1.93 19.68 -9.50
CA LEU A 298 -2.17 18.26 -9.19
C LEU A 298 -1.23 17.75 -8.10
N LEU A 299 0.06 18.02 -8.25
CA LEU A 299 1.07 17.56 -7.31
C LEU A 299 0.87 18.13 -5.90
N HIS A 300 0.28 19.31 -5.75
CA HIS A 300 -0.05 19.91 -4.46
C HIS A 300 -1.40 19.44 -3.89
N ALA A 301 -2.40 19.28 -4.75
CA ALA A 301 -3.75 18.96 -4.31
C ALA A 301 -3.93 17.47 -3.97
N VAL A 302 -3.29 16.56 -4.74
CA VAL A 302 -3.53 15.13 -4.60
C VAL A 302 -2.48 14.50 -3.68
N PRO A 303 -2.87 13.93 -2.53
CA PRO A 303 -1.95 13.28 -1.60
C PRO A 303 -1.20 12.11 -2.26
N LYS A 304 0.11 11.98 -1.97
CA LYS A 304 0.98 10.88 -2.48
C LYS A 304 1.18 10.87 -3.99
N LEU A 305 0.69 11.87 -4.72
CA LEU A 305 0.99 12.05 -6.13
C LEU A 305 2.46 12.49 -6.27
N THR A 306 3.24 11.71 -7.02
CA THR A 306 4.69 11.94 -7.20
C THR A 306 5.06 12.37 -8.61
N ALA A 307 4.19 12.13 -9.57
CA ALA A 307 4.36 12.56 -10.95
C ALA A 307 3.00 12.67 -11.65
N ALA A 308 2.85 13.64 -12.53
CA ALA A 308 1.73 13.75 -13.43
C ALA A 308 2.23 14.01 -14.86
N LEU A 309 1.52 13.48 -15.83
CA LEU A 309 1.67 13.81 -17.24
C LEU A 309 0.43 14.56 -17.66
N VAL A 310 0.58 15.82 -18.05
CA VAL A 310 -0.52 16.67 -18.49
C VAL A 310 -0.35 16.97 -19.98
N HIS A 311 -1.28 16.50 -20.79
CA HIS A 311 -1.37 16.82 -22.21
C HIS A 311 -2.32 18.02 -22.39
N ALA A 312 -1.92 18.99 -23.22
CA ALA A 312 -2.76 20.15 -23.50
C ALA A 312 -3.34 20.03 -24.93
N ASP A 313 -4.68 19.90 -25.00
CA ASP A 313 -5.44 19.87 -26.25
C ASP A 313 -6.04 21.25 -26.55
N PRO A 314 -6.08 21.66 -27.82
CA PRO A 314 -6.79 22.88 -28.20
C PRO A 314 -8.31 22.69 -28.03
N ALA A 315 -9.02 23.77 -27.67
CA ALA A 315 -10.46 23.76 -27.62
C ALA A 315 -11.03 23.47 -29.04
N PRO A 316 -12.08 22.63 -29.16
CA PRO A 316 -12.71 22.35 -30.44
C PRO A 316 -13.22 23.64 -31.06
N THR A 317 -12.80 23.93 -32.29
CA THR A 317 -13.26 25.08 -33.06
C THR A 317 -14.13 24.62 -34.23
N PRO A 318 -15.34 25.19 -34.43
CA PRO A 318 -16.19 24.81 -35.56
C PRO A 318 -15.46 24.96 -36.89
N GLY A 319 -15.44 23.89 -37.69
CA GLY A 319 -14.81 23.87 -39.01
C GLY A 319 -13.32 23.50 -39.03
N THR A 320 -12.69 23.28 -37.88
CA THR A 320 -11.33 22.70 -37.81
C THR A 320 -11.42 21.19 -37.59
N PRO A 321 -10.58 20.38 -38.27
CA PRO A 321 -10.49 18.95 -38.03
C PRO A 321 -10.06 18.69 -36.56
N ASP A 322 -10.61 17.62 -35.97
CA ASP A 322 -10.13 17.13 -34.68
C ASP A 322 -8.63 16.76 -34.79
N PRO A 323 -7.74 17.31 -33.94
CA PRO A 323 -6.32 16.93 -33.97
C PRO A 323 -6.06 15.43 -33.80
N HIS A 324 -7.00 14.70 -33.18
CA HIS A 324 -6.92 13.26 -32.97
C HIS A 324 -7.66 12.43 -34.01
N ALA A 325 -8.20 13.05 -35.08
CA ALA A 325 -8.95 12.34 -36.15
C ALA A 325 -8.16 11.18 -36.75
N GLU A 326 -6.84 11.32 -36.88
CA GLU A 326 -5.96 10.25 -37.39
C GLU A 326 -5.94 9.01 -36.49
N LEU A 327 -6.26 9.17 -35.20
CA LEU A 327 -6.29 8.08 -34.21
C LEU A 327 -7.68 7.44 -34.07
N ALA A 328 -8.73 7.99 -34.69
CA ALA A 328 -10.12 7.53 -34.57
C ALA A 328 -10.29 6.04 -34.92
N HIS A 329 -9.58 5.54 -35.93
CA HIS A 329 -9.60 4.13 -36.31
C HIS A 329 -9.02 3.17 -35.28
N HIS A 330 -8.28 3.67 -34.28
CA HIS A 330 -7.79 2.90 -33.12
C HIS A 330 -8.76 2.94 -31.96
N THR A 331 -9.49 4.03 -31.76
CA THR A 331 -10.42 4.23 -30.63
C THR A 331 -11.73 3.48 -30.85
N GLU A 332 -12.30 3.47 -32.04
CA GLU A 332 -13.54 2.75 -32.38
C GLU A 332 -13.49 1.23 -32.12
N ARG A 333 -12.30 0.64 -32.06
CA ARG A 333 -12.10 -0.78 -31.77
C ARG A 333 -12.25 -1.11 -30.29
N ASN A 334 -12.04 -0.13 -29.40
CA ASN A 334 -12.13 -0.31 -27.93
C ASN A 334 -13.52 -0.02 -27.37
N GLU A 335 -14.39 0.66 -28.10
CA GLU A 335 -15.74 1.04 -27.67
C GLU A 335 -16.84 0.04 -28.07
N ARG A 336 -16.51 -1.05 -28.77
CA ARG A 336 -17.52 -2.08 -29.03
C ARG A 336 -17.86 -2.79 -27.74
N PRO A 337 -19.12 -2.63 -27.23
CA PRO A 337 -19.56 -3.44 -26.10
C PRO A 337 -19.46 -4.91 -26.48
N ALA A 338 -19.00 -5.75 -25.56
CA ALA A 338 -19.05 -7.19 -25.71
C ALA A 338 -20.50 -7.60 -26.06
N PRO A 339 -20.71 -8.49 -27.05
CA PRO A 339 -22.05 -8.97 -27.32
C PRO A 339 -22.62 -9.63 -26.04
N VAL A 340 -23.84 -9.25 -25.70
CA VAL A 340 -24.62 -9.69 -24.52
C VAL A 340 -24.87 -11.21 -24.61
#